data_b199849fad0230d5078dfdb95ffa56f8
#
_entry.id   b199849fad0230d5078dfdb95ffa56f8
#
_cell.length_a   1.000
_cell.length_b   1.000
_cell.length_c   1.000
_cell.angle_alpha   90.00
_cell.angle_beta   90.00
_cell.angle_gamma   90.00
#
_symmetry.space_group_name_H-M   'P 1'
#
loop_
_entity.id
_entity.type
_entity.pdbx_description
1 polymer ?
#
loop_
_entity_poly.entity_id
_entity_poly.type
_entity_poly.pdbx_seq_one_letter_code
_entity_poly.pdbx_strand_id
1 'polypeptide(L)'
;MTLSGNWVGRILLAAGILGVTGAAVAADNKVVLYTAHKSSIVQKMIPLFEAETGIKAEVVQLGSGDVFRRARAEAGAPKADVIWSVTGSLLGENADLLTPYAPKDQGAIDERFISSPAWTPYTTVIYVLMVNTRMVKDADIPKNWAALSDPKWKGKLASARVDNSGSAFQQMTTVLTAGGDKGWENYGKLAKNFVFSDSSGAVPRFVADGEAALGLTLEDNALEYVAGGAPVKISYIEDGTTTSPDGVAMLKGAPNPEPAKRFIDWALSKKTQEALVREAGRRSVRKDVAAPGDVKPLSELTLLKLKSVEELGGTKAMIERWRQVTGQ
;
A
#
# COMPACT_ATOMS: atom_id res chain seq x y z
N MET A 1 101.82 5.89 -21.97
CA MET A 1 101.14 6.14 -23.25
C MET A 1 99.66 5.67 -23.01
N THR A 2 98.80 6.57 -22.56
CA THR A 2 97.74 7.23 -23.34
C THR A 2 96.73 6.24 -23.91
N LEU A 3 95.49 6.26 -23.52
CA LEU A 3 94.33 7.08 -23.76
C LEU A 3 93.16 6.46 -23.03
N SER A 4 92.52 7.09 -22.17
CA SER A 4 91.28 7.82 -22.05
C SER A 4 90.13 7.36 -22.96
N GLY A 5 88.98 7.00 -22.34
CA GLY A 5 87.72 6.79 -23.03
C GLY A 5 86.56 6.78 -22.04
N ASN A 6 85.98 7.97 -21.78
CA ASN A 6 84.77 8.16 -21.03
C ASN A 6 83.57 7.58 -21.76
N TRP A 7 82.77 6.74 -21.09
CA TRP A 7 81.42 6.42 -21.51
C TRP A 7 80.44 6.86 -20.46
N VAL A 8 79.70 7.90 -20.78
CA VAL A 8 78.56 8.42 -20.00
C VAL A 8 77.34 7.58 -20.34
N GLY A 9 76.93 6.73 -19.41
CA GLY A 9 75.71 5.99 -19.53
C GLY A 9 74.53 6.87 -19.13
N ARG A 10 73.61 7.17 -20.07
CA ARG A 10 72.29 7.80 -19.80
C ARG A 10 71.36 6.79 -19.19
N ILE A 11 70.99 7.00 -17.93
CA ILE A 11 69.92 6.28 -17.25
C ILE A 11 68.62 6.92 -17.68
N LEU A 12 67.80 6.22 -18.49
CA LEU A 12 66.41 6.56 -18.77
C LEU A 12 65.54 6.10 -17.57
N LEU A 13 65.06 7.04 -16.75
CA LEU A 13 64.01 6.77 -15.77
C LEU A 13 62.70 6.63 -16.54
N ALA A 14 62.19 5.41 -16.68
CA ALA A 14 60.82 5.15 -17.10
C ALA A 14 59.90 5.35 -15.87
N ALA A 15 59.17 6.47 -15.85
CA ALA A 15 58.10 6.71 -14.88
C ALA A 15 56.91 5.82 -15.25
N GLY A 16 56.75 4.71 -14.55
CA GLY A 16 55.57 3.88 -14.62
C GLY A 16 54.35 4.60 -13.99
N ILE A 17 53.42 5.07 -14.79
CA ILE A 17 52.13 5.54 -14.36
C ILE A 17 51.33 4.29 -13.96
N LEU A 18 51.28 3.99 -12.66
CA LEU A 18 50.30 3.05 -12.08
C LEU A 18 48.89 3.68 -12.21
N GLY A 19 48.21 3.31 -13.28
CA GLY A 19 46.76 3.58 -13.41
C GLY A 19 46.04 2.82 -12.32
N VAL A 20 45.60 3.52 -11.27
CA VAL A 20 44.61 3.02 -10.32
C VAL A 20 43.30 2.94 -11.10
N THR A 21 43.04 1.79 -11.70
CA THR A 21 41.68 1.44 -12.13
C THR A 21 40.85 1.26 -10.87
N GLY A 22 40.16 2.34 -10.48
CA GLY A 22 39.10 2.23 -9.48
C GLY A 22 38.11 1.16 -9.96
N ALA A 23 38.13 0.01 -9.32
CA ALA A 23 37.08 -0.95 -9.46
C ALA A 23 35.78 -0.22 -9.01
N ALA A 24 34.98 0.21 -9.97
CA ALA A 24 33.61 0.58 -9.70
C ALA A 24 33.00 -0.65 -9.04
N VAL A 25 32.79 -0.59 -7.73
CA VAL A 25 31.93 -1.57 -7.03
C VAL A 25 30.62 -1.53 -7.79
N ALA A 26 30.33 -2.59 -8.53
CA ALA A 26 29.05 -2.74 -9.18
C ALA A 26 28.00 -2.60 -8.06
N ALA A 27 27.31 -1.48 -8.01
CA ALA A 27 26.21 -1.30 -7.08
C ALA A 27 25.30 -2.52 -7.29
N ASP A 28 24.99 -3.21 -6.21
CA ASP A 28 24.06 -4.35 -6.26
C ASP A 28 22.84 -3.89 -7.03
N ASN A 29 22.58 -4.51 -8.20
CA ASN A 29 21.44 -4.13 -9.06
C ASN A 29 20.16 -4.71 -8.46
N LYS A 30 19.86 -4.30 -7.23
CA LYS A 30 18.72 -4.76 -6.44
C LYS A 30 18.02 -3.61 -5.70
N VAL A 31 16.77 -3.84 -5.36
CA VAL A 31 15.96 -3.00 -4.47
C VAL A 31 15.29 -3.85 -3.42
N VAL A 32 15.29 -3.41 -2.19
CA VAL A 32 14.60 -4.07 -1.06
C VAL A 32 13.32 -3.30 -0.74
N LEU A 33 12.19 -4.01 -0.80
CA LEU A 33 10.86 -3.44 -0.66
C LEU A 33 10.19 -3.93 0.63
N TYR A 34 9.73 -3.01 1.47
CA TYR A 34 8.76 -3.30 2.53
C TYR A 34 7.36 -2.99 2.01
N THR A 35 6.46 -3.98 2.06
CA THR A 35 5.13 -3.81 1.46
C THR A 35 4.01 -4.38 2.31
N ALA A 36 2.87 -3.68 2.28
CA ALA A 36 1.61 -4.18 2.83
C ALA A 36 0.69 -4.78 1.74
N HIS A 37 1.17 -4.90 0.50
CA HIS A 37 0.42 -5.57 -0.56
C HIS A 37 0.17 -7.04 -0.24
N LYS A 38 -0.98 -7.55 -0.70
CA LYS A 38 -1.27 -8.99 -0.71
C LYS A 38 -0.33 -9.74 -1.67
N SER A 39 -0.07 -11.00 -1.37
CA SER A 39 0.90 -11.82 -2.13
C SER A 39 0.54 -11.93 -3.62
N SER A 40 -0.74 -11.98 -3.98
CA SER A 40 -1.18 -12.05 -5.38
C SER A 40 -0.73 -10.84 -6.21
N ILE A 41 -0.70 -9.64 -5.64
CA ILE A 41 -0.19 -8.44 -6.32
C ILE A 41 1.33 -8.50 -6.45
N VAL A 42 2.03 -8.85 -5.37
CA VAL A 42 3.50 -9.00 -5.39
C VAL A 42 3.94 -9.99 -6.46
N GLN A 43 3.31 -11.17 -6.50
CA GLN A 43 3.62 -12.23 -7.46
C GLN A 43 3.37 -11.83 -8.92
N LYS A 44 2.38 -10.97 -9.18
CA LYS A 44 2.09 -10.47 -10.52
C LYS A 44 3.00 -9.32 -10.94
N MET A 45 3.31 -8.39 -10.04
CA MET A 45 3.95 -7.13 -10.39
C MET A 45 5.48 -7.18 -10.34
N ILE A 46 6.06 -7.91 -9.39
CA ILE A 46 7.53 -7.97 -9.25
C ILE A 46 8.21 -8.58 -10.49
N PRO A 47 7.72 -9.70 -11.08
CA PRO A 47 8.32 -10.20 -12.32
C PRO A 47 8.28 -9.19 -13.47
N LEU A 48 7.25 -8.35 -13.57
CA LEU A 48 7.18 -7.29 -14.57
C LEU A 48 8.23 -6.21 -14.35
N PHE A 49 8.45 -5.82 -13.09
CA PHE A 49 9.51 -4.88 -12.73
C PHE A 49 10.89 -5.42 -13.08
N GLU A 50 11.20 -6.65 -12.66
CA GLU A 50 12.50 -7.28 -12.91
C GLU A 50 12.76 -7.47 -14.41
N ALA A 51 11.74 -7.90 -15.17
CA ALA A 51 11.86 -8.08 -16.62
C ALA A 51 12.08 -6.76 -17.35
N GLU A 52 11.48 -5.67 -16.90
CA GLU A 52 11.57 -4.36 -17.56
C GLU A 52 12.84 -3.60 -17.20
N THR A 53 13.30 -3.72 -15.96
CA THR A 53 14.41 -2.91 -15.44
C THR A 53 15.74 -3.66 -15.33
N GLY A 54 15.71 -4.99 -15.27
CA GLY A 54 16.84 -5.83 -14.94
C GLY A 54 17.27 -5.74 -13.47
N ILE A 55 16.53 -5.00 -12.63
CA ILE A 55 16.80 -4.83 -11.20
C ILE A 55 16.10 -5.96 -10.43
N LYS A 56 16.81 -6.64 -9.53
CA LYS A 56 16.22 -7.64 -8.64
C LYS A 56 15.47 -7.00 -7.48
N ALA A 57 14.27 -7.48 -7.18
CA ALA A 57 13.46 -7.00 -6.06
C ALA A 57 13.39 -8.03 -4.94
N GLU A 58 13.92 -7.68 -3.77
CA GLU A 58 13.76 -8.43 -2.54
C GLU A 58 12.54 -7.88 -1.79
N VAL A 59 11.51 -8.68 -1.60
CA VAL A 59 10.25 -8.22 -1.02
C VAL A 59 10.02 -8.80 0.37
N VAL A 60 9.78 -7.93 1.34
CA VAL A 60 9.36 -8.29 2.70
C VAL A 60 7.93 -7.82 2.89
N GLN A 61 7.00 -8.77 2.96
CA GLN A 61 5.58 -8.50 3.21
C GLN A 61 5.31 -8.39 4.70
N LEU A 62 4.65 -7.30 5.10
CA LEU A 62 4.37 -6.95 6.50
C LEU A 62 2.98 -6.30 6.58
N GLY A 63 2.38 -6.29 7.77
CA GLY A 63 1.26 -5.38 8.03
C GLY A 63 1.71 -3.92 8.01
N SER A 64 0.82 -3.00 7.64
CA SER A 64 1.18 -1.57 7.48
C SER A 64 1.85 -0.97 8.73
N GLY A 65 1.37 -1.33 9.93
CA GLY A 65 1.99 -0.89 11.19
C GLY A 65 3.38 -1.51 11.41
N ASP A 66 3.58 -2.78 11.01
CA ASP A 66 4.87 -3.48 11.13
C ASP A 66 5.92 -2.90 10.20
N VAL A 67 5.53 -2.44 9.00
CA VAL A 67 6.43 -1.74 8.08
C VAL A 67 7.13 -0.58 8.79
N PHE A 68 6.37 0.28 9.46
CA PHE A 68 6.95 1.44 10.15
C PHE A 68 7.64 1.08 11.45
N ARG A 69 7.14 0.12 12.22
CA ARG A 69 7.86 -0.37 13.41
C ARG A 69 9.25 -0.88 13.04
N ARG A 70 9.34 -1.65 11.95
CA ARG A 70 10.60 -2.17 11.46
C ARG A 70 11.50 -1.08 10.88
N ALA A 71 10.99 -0.22 10.01
CA ALA A 71 11.75 0.88 9.44
C ALA A 71 12.32 1.81 10.54
N ARG A 72 11.55 2.08 11.58
CA ARG A 72 12.00 2.90 12.72
C ARG A 72 13.08 2.19 13.56
N ALA A 73 12.95 0.90 13.80
CA ALA A 73 13.97 0.11 14.50
C ALA A 73 15.29 0.06 13.71
N GLU A 74 15.22 0.12 12.39
CA GLU A 74 16.36 0.05 11.48
C GLU A 74 16.86 1.44 11.02
N ALA A 75 16.31 2.55 11.55
CA ALA A 75 16.59 3.90 11.05
C ALA A 75 18.09 4.29 11.09
N GLY A 76 18.88 3.72 12.00
CA GLY A 76 20.34 3.94 12.08
C GLY A 76 21.15 3.17 11.03
N ALA A 77 20.57 2.12 10.43
CA ALA A 77 21.17 1.31 9.37
C ALA A 77 20.05 0.62 8.57
N PRO A 78 19.34 1.34 7.70
CA PRO A 78 18.19 0.84 6.97
C PRO A 78 18.50 -0.44 6.18
N LYS A 79 17.54 -1.37 6.15
CA LYS A 79 17.67 -2.64 5.41
C LYS A 79 16.80 -2.68 4.17
N ALA A 80 15.87 -1.73 4.04
CA ALA A 80 15.04 -1.59 2.86
C ALA A 80 15.25 -0.23 2.21
N ASP A 81 14.86 -0.16 0.95
CA ASP A 81 15.01 1.02 0.10
C ASP A 81 13.67 1.74 -0.06
N VAL A 82 12.59 0.98 -0.21
CA VAL A 82 11.27 1.51 -0.56
C VAL A 82 10.20 0.90 0.34
N ILE A 83 9.26 1.75 0.77
CA ILE A 83 7.95 1.33 1.28
C ILE A 83 6.99 1.34 0.09
N TRP A 84 6.31 0.21 -0.15
CA TRP A 84 5.41 0.03 -1.28
C TRP A 84 4.01 -0.36 -0.81
N SER A 85 3.02 0.47 -1.17
CA SER A 85 1.60 0.27 -0.84
C SER A 85 1.31 0.20 0.67
N VAL A 86 1.47 1.36 1.29
CA VAL A 86 0.96 1.65 2.63
C VAL A 86 0.06 2.88 2.52
N THR A 87 -0.96 2.97 3.37
CA THR A 87 -1.90 4.09 3.35
C THR A 87 -1.20 5.43 3.52
N GLY A 88 -1.66 6.44 2.78
CA GLY A 88 -1.07 7.78 2.80
C GLY A 88 -1.07 8.43 4.18
N SER A 89 -2.06 8.13 5.05
CA SER A 89 -2.06 8.62 6.44
C SER A 89 -0.84 8.14 7.21
N LEU A 90 -0.54 6.83 7.17
CA LEU A 90 0.62 6.26 7.85
C LEU A 90 1.95 6.75 7.25
N LEU A 91 2.01 6.96 5.94
CA LEU A 91 3.18 7.59 5.30
C LEU A 91 3.37 9.01 5.78
N GLY A 92 2.29 9.79 5.91
CA GLY A 92 2.32 11.15 6.44
C GLY A 92 2.79 11.21 7.89
N GLU A 93 2.25 10.36 8.77
CA GLU A 93 2.65 10.27 10.18
C GLU A 93 4.12 9.88 10.39
N ASN A 94 4.73 9.20 9.43
CA ASN A 94 6.10 8.74 9.48
C ASN A 94 7.00 9.40 8.42
N ALA A 95 6.66 10.61 7.98
CA ALA A 95 7.40 11.36 6.97
C ALA A 95 8.87 11.61 7.34
N ASP A 96 9.20 11.62 8.63
CA ASP A 96 10.57 11.73 9.17
C ASP A 96 11.50 10.57 8.75
N LEU A 97 10.92 9.40 8.44
CA LEU A 97 11.64 8.23 7.93
C LEU A 97 11.79 8.19 6.41
N LEU A 98 11.21 9.16 5.70
CA LEU A 98 11.13 9.14 4.25
C LEU A 98 12.06 10.18 3.63
N THR A 99 12.48 9.91 2.40
CA THR A 99 13.23 10.84 1.55
C THR A 99 12.32 11.30 0.40
N PRO A 100 12.05 12.60 0.26
CA PRO A 100 11.28 13.13 -0.85
C PRO A 100 11.88 12.73 -2.20
N TYR A 101 11.04 12.26 -3.09
CA TYR A 101 11.39 11.97 -4.48
C TYR A 101 10.21 12.30 -5.39
N ALA A 102 10.47 13.10 -6.41
CA ALA A 102 9.49 13.44 -7.44
C ALA A 102 9.67 12.47 -8.63
N PRO A 103 8.74 11.52 -8.85
CA PRO A 103 8.83 10.59 -9.96
C PRO A 103 8.59 11.29 -11.29
N LYS A 104 9.10 10.70 -12.38
CA LYS A 104 9.04 11.27 -13.74
C LYS A 104 7.62 11.58 -14.20
N ASP A 105 6.68 10.71 -13.84
CA ASP A 105 5.28 10.82 -14.25
C ASP A 105 4.38 11.51 -13.21
N GLN A 106 4.95 12.26 -12.27
CA GLN A 106 4.19 12.94 -11.21
C GLN A 106 3.05 13.81 -11.76
N GLY A 107 3.23 14.48 -12.89
CA GLY A 107 2.22 15.33 -13.52
C GLY A 107 0.96 14.57 -14.01
N ALA A 108 1.02 13.26 -14.14
CA ALA A 108 -0.12 12.43 -14.51
C ALA A 108 -1.01 12.04 -13.33
N ILE A 109 -0.54 12.23 -12.09
CA ILE A 109 -1.31 11.94 -10.88
C ILE A 109 -2.45 12.95 -10.75
N ASP A 110 -3.64 12.47 -10.38
CA ASP A 110 -4.77 13.31 -10.04
C ASP A 110 -4.44 14.09 -8.75
N GLU A 111 -4.55 15.41 -8.83
CA GLU A 111 -4.17 16.34 -7.77
C GLU A 111 -4.91 16.08 -6.44
N ARG A 112 -6.10 15.50 -6.50
CA ARG A 112 -6.87 15.10 -5.31
C ARG A 112 -6.15 14.13 -4.40
N PHE A 113 -5.20 13.36 -4.92
CA PHE A 113 -4.44 12.36 -4.17
C PHE A 113 -3.09 12.86 -3.65
N ILE A 114 -2.62 14.03 -4.10
CA ILE A 114 -1.33 14.60 -3.70
C ILE A 114 -1.51 15.34 -2.37
N SER A 115 -0.90 14.86 -1.30
CA SER A 115 -1.01 15.46 0.03
C SER A 115 0.34 15.77 0.68
N SER A 116 1.45 15.25 0.19
CA SER A 116 2.77 15.40 0.78
C SER A 116 3.88 15.22 -0.25
N PRO A 117 4.99 15.98 -0.16
CA PRO A 117 6.17 15.73 -0.99
C PRO A 117 7.01 14.52 -0.51
N ALA A 118 6.76 14.01 0.69
CA ALA A 118 7.55 12.93 1.29
C ALA A 118 7.27 11.55 0.69
N TRP A 119 6.11 11.38 0.07
CA TRP A 119 5.69 10.12 -0.55
C TRP A 119 4.84 10.39 -1.79
N THR A 120 4.74 9.41 -2.65
CA THR A 120 4.01 9.51 -3.92
C THR A 120 2.75 8.66 -3.87
N PRO A 121 1.57 9.21 -4.18
CA PRO A 121 0.37 8.41 -4.40
C PRO A 121 0.61 7.38 -5.50
N TYR A 122 0.20 6.14 -5.24
CA TYR A 122 0.50 5.01 -6.10
C TYR A 122 -0.77 4.39 -6.69
N THR A 123 -1.69 3.99 -5.82
CA THR A 123 -3.03 3.51 -6.17
C THR A 123 -4.05 4.14 -5.24
N THR A 124 -5.31 4.06 -5.58
CA THR A 124 -6.37 4.38 -4.62
C THR A 124 -7.25 3.17 -4.38
N VAL A 125 -7.72 3.04 -3.15
CA VAL A 125 -8.58 1.93 -2.71
C VAL A 125 -9.96 2.44 -2.36
N ILE A 126 -10.96 1.61 -2.61
CA ILE A 126 -12.35 1.83 -2.20
C ILE A 126 -12.72 0.75 -1.18
N TYR A 127 -13.38 1.16 -0.12
CA TYR A 127 -13.91 0.25 0.89
C TYR A 127 -15.32 -0.19 0.48
N VAL A 128 -15.53 -1.50 0.47
CA VAL A 128 -16.77 -2.11 -0.01
C VAL A 128 -17.28 -3.16 0.97
N LEU A 129 -18.55 -3.48 0.82
CA LEU A 129 -19.17 -4.66 1.40
C LEU A 129 -19.11 -5.80 0.38
N MET A 130 -18.43 -6.88 0.72
CA MET A 130 -18.48 -8.14 0.01
C MET A 130 -19.62 -9.00 0.57
N VAL A 131 -20.41 -9.60 -0.29
CA VAL A 131 -21.64 -10.33 0.07
C VAL A 131 -21.58 -11.73 -0.49
N ASN A 132 -21.81 -12.74 0.36
CA ASN A 132 -22.00 -14.12 -0.10
C ASN A 132 -23.42 -14.28 -0.66
N THR A 133 -23.54 -14.55 -1.95
CA THR A 133 -24.83 -14.60 -2.66
C THR A 133 -25.64 -15.88 -2.36
N ARG A 134 -25.03 -16.90 -1.75
CA ARG A 134 -25.77 -18.09 -1.27
C ARG A 134 -26.40 -17.86 0.10
N MET A 135 -25.85 -16.93 0.90
CA MET A 135 -26.30 -16.66 2.27
C MET A 135 -27.21 -15.44 2.38
N VAL A 136 -27.05 -14.45 1.47
CA VAL A 136 -27.77 -13.17 1.53
C VAL A 136 -28.45 -12.92 0.18
N LYS A 137 -29.76 -12.79 0.19
CA LYS A 137 -30.54 -12.41 -1.00
C LYS A 137 -30.35 -10.92 -1.30
N ASP A 138 -30.53 -10.53 -2.55
CA ASP A 138 -30.33 -9.15 -3.00
C ASP A 138 -31.13 -8.12 -2.22
N ALA A 139 -32.38 -8.43 -1.89
CA ALA A 139 -33.25 -7.57 -1.12
C ALA A 139 -32.83 -7.38 0.34
N ASP A 140 -32.01 -8.29 0.88
CA ASP A 140 -31.57 -8.29 2.28
C ASP A 140 -30.18 -7.67 2.47
N ILE A 141 -29.51 -7.26 1.37
CA ILE A 141 -28.15 -6.68 1.42
C ILE A 141 -28.20 -5.35 2.17
N PRO A 142 -27.42 -5.20 3.25
CA PRO A 142 -27.31 -3.92 3.97
C PRO A 142 -26.74 -2.84 3.04
N LYS A 143 -27.42 -1.70 2.99
CA LYS A 143 -27.03 -0.59 2.11
C LYS A 143 -26.36 0.56 2.83
N ASN A 144 -26.39 0.57 4.16
CA ASN A 144 -25.85 1.64 4.99
C ASN A 144 -25.23 1.09 6.28
N TRP A 145 -24.45 1.91 6.98
CA TRP A 145 -23.75 1.50 8.21
C TRP A 145 -24.70 1.08 9.33
N ALA A 146 -25.90 1.70 9.42
CA ALA A 146 -26.89 1.36 10.43
C ALA A 146 -27.44 -0.06 10.19
N ALA A 147 -27.76 -0.42 8.96
CA ALA A 147 -28.23 -1.76 8.60
C ALA A 147 -27.18 -2.87 8.84
N LEU A 148 -25.90 -2.55 8.72
CA LEU A 148 -24.80 -3.46 9.08
C LEU A 148 -24.68 -3.68 10.59
N SER A 149 -25.20 -2.74 11.40
CA SER A 149 -25.21 -2.84 12.87
C SER A 149 -26.38 -3.66 13.42
N ASP A 150 -27.29 -4.15 12.56
CA ASP A 150 -28.40 -5.02 12.96
C ASP A 150 -27.85 -6.31 13.59
N PRO A 151 -28.35 -6.72 14.79
CA PRO A 151 -27.94 -7.95 15.47
C PRO A 151 -28.09 -9.24 14.66
N LYS A 152 -28.90 -9.25 13.59
CA LYS A 152 -29.02 -10.42 12.68
C LYS A 152 -27.67 -10.79 12.02
N TRP A 153 -26.74 -9.85 11.94
CA TRP A 153 -25.40 -10.03 11.39
C TRP A 153 -24.35 -10.47 12.41
N LYS A 154 -24.73 -10.67 13.69
CA LYS A 154 -23.81 -11.08 14.75
C LYS A 154 -23.05 -12.36 14.37
N GLY A 155 -21.70 -12.29 14.36
CA GLY A 155 -20.82 -13.37 13.96
C GLY A 155 -20.87 -13.72 12.46
N LYS A 156 -21.46 -12.85 11.62
CA LYS A 156 -21.60 -13.07 10.18
C LYS A 156 -21.00 -11.96 9.32
N LEU A 157 -20.36 -10.97 9.94
CA LEU A 157 -19.73 -9.85 9.27
C LEU A 157 -18.20 -9.92 9.50
N ALA A 158 -17.45 -10.32 8.49
CA ALA A 158 -15.99 -10.36 8.58
C ALA A 158 -15.39 -8.95 8.46
N SER A 159 -14.40 -8.64 9.28
CA SER A 159 -13.61 -7.42 9.23
C SER A 159 -12.17 -7.70 9.67
N ALA A 160 -11.22 -6.88 9.26
CA ALA A 160 -9.85 -7.03 9.72
C ALA A 160 -9.62 -6.30 11.06
N ARG A 161 -8.59 -6.72 11.79
CA ARG A 161 -8.12 -6.05 13.00
C ARG A 161 -7.55 -4.67 12.65
N VAL A 162 -8.03 -3.65 13.36
CA VAL A 162 -7.63 -2.26 13.14
C VAL A 162 -6.16 -2.02 13.55
N ASP A 163 -5.69 -2.70 14.58
CA ASP A 163 -4.32 -2.54 15.08
C ASP A 163 -3.25 -3.23 14.20
N ASN A 164 -3.68 -4.02 13.21
CA ASN A 164 -2.76 -4.73 12.30
C ASN A 164 -2.97 -4.37 10.81
N SER A 165 -4.09 -3.77 10.44
CA SER A 165 -4.44 -3.45 9.07
C SER A 165 -4.72 -1.96 8.88
N GLY A 166 -3.88 -1.27 8.09
CA GLY A 166 -4.10 0.13 7.72
C GLY A 166 -5.43 0.34 6.99
N SER A 167 -5.87 -0.61 6.18
CA SER A 167 -7.17 -0.57 5.52
C SER A 167 -8.32 -0.67 6.51
N ALA A 168 -8.22 -1.54 7.53
CA ALA A 168 -9.24 -1.65 8.57
C ALA A 168 -9.28 -0.39 9.46
N PHE A 169 -8.12 0.20 9.75
CA PHE A 169 -8.04 1.48 10.45
C PHE A 169 -8.76 2.57 9.65
N GLN A 170 -8.51 2.68 8.37
CA GLN A 170 -9.15 3.65 7.50
C GLN A 170 -10.66 3.42 7.38
N GLN A 171 -11.09 2.16 7.34
CA GLN A 171 -12.51 1.81 7.33
C GLN A 171 -13.19 2.19 8.65
N MET A 172 -12.55 1.95 9.80
CA MET A 172 -13.02 2.46 11.09
C MET A 172 -13.17 3.98 11.05
N THR A 173 -12.17 4.71 10.55
CA THR A 173 -12.22 6.17 10.39
C THR A 173 -13.42 6.60 9.52
N THR A 174 -13.73 5.83 8.48
CA THR A 174 -14.91 6.06 7.62
C THR A 174 -16.21 5.98 8.43
N VAL A 175 -16.37 4.92 9.23
CA VAL A 175 -17.57 4.74 10.09
C VAL A 175 -17.67 5.84 11.15
N LEU A 176 -16.54 6.22 11.75
CA LEU A 176 -16.50 7.31 12.74
C LEU A 176 -16.89 8.63 12.10
N THR A 177 -16.41 8.92 10.89
CA THR A 177 -16.76 10.14 10.15
C THR A 177 -18.25 10.15 9.77
N ALA A 178 -18.75 9.05 9.20
CA ALA A 178 -20.17 8.92 8.85
C ALA A 178 -21.11 9.08 10.06
N GLY A 179 -20.70 8.60 11.22
CA GLY A 179 -21.46 8.67 12.47
C GLY A 179 -21.41 10.02 13.18
N GLY A 180 -20.55 10.94 12.77
CA GLY A 180 -20.40 12.26 13.43
C GLY A 180 -20.09 12.11 14.92
N ASP A 181 -20.86 12.81 15.78
CA ASP A 181 -20.69 12.76 17.23
C ASP A 181 -20.99 11.37 17.84
N LYS A 182 -21.80 10.55 17.15
CA LYS A 182 -22.12 9.18 17.54
C LYS A 182 -21.20 8.13 16.91
N GLY A 183 -20.12 8.55 16.24
CA GLY A 183 -19.24 7.67 15.49
C GLY A 183 -18.78 6.45 16.28
N TRP A 184 -18.27 6.62 17.49
CA TRP A 184 -17.82 5.52 18.34
C TRP A 184 -18.96 4.64 18.86
N GLU A 185 -20.13 5.21 19.15
CA GLU A 185 -21.31 4.44 19.52
C GLU A 185 -21.77 3.54 18.37
N ASN A 186 -21.83 4.11 17.16
CA ASN A 186 -22.20 3.39 15.94
C ASN A 186 -21.18 2.30 15.61
N TYR A 187 -19.88 2.61 15.70
CA TYR A 187 -18.84 1.63 15.50
C TYR A 187 -18.91 0.49 16.52
N GLY A 188 -19.17 0.80 17.78
CA GLY A 188 -19.34 -0.22 18.83
C GLY A 188 -20.51 -1.17 18.58
N LYS A 189 -21.62 -0.65 18.03
CA LYS A 189 -22.77 -1.48 17.63
C LYS A 189 -22.39 -2.40 16.46
N LEU A 190 -21.73 -1.83 15.44
CA LEU A 190 -21.26 -2.54 14.25
C LEU A 190 -20.25 -3.64 14.62
N ALA A 191 -19.29 -3.33 15.49
CA ALA A 191 -18.22 -4.24 15.89
C ALA A 191 -18.70 -5.48 16.66
N LYS A 192 -19.88 -5.44 17.28
CA LYS A 192 -20.52 -6.62 17.91
C LYS A 192 -20.86 -7.72 16.90
N ASN A 193 -20.94 -7.36 15.63
CA ASN A 193 -21.26 -8.29 14.54
C ASN A 193 -20.01 -8.89 13.91
N PHE A 194 -18.81 -8.39 14.25
CA PHE A 194 -17.57 -8.78 13.57
C PHE A 194 -17.05 -10.17 13.92
N VAL A 195 -16.55 -10.84 12.88
CA VAL A 195 -15.54 -11.89 12.96
C VAL A 195 -14.24 -11.27 12.46
N PHE A 196 -13.21 -11.27 13.30
CA PHE A 196 -11.94 -10.60 12.96
C PHE A 196 -10.98 -11.51 12.22
N SER A 197 -10.35 -10.95 11.18
CA SER A 197 -9.19 -11.51 10.49
C SER A 197 -7.95 -10.65 10.74
N ASP A 198 -6.75 -11.19 10.51
CA ASP A 198 -5.49 -10.47 10.73
C ASP A 198 -5.21 -9.41 9.66
N SER A 199 -5.84 -9.51 8.47
CA SER A 199 -5.66 -8.56 7.38
C SER A 199 -6.92 -8.37 6.55
N SER A 200 -7.08 -7.20 5.91
CA SER A 200 -8.18 -6.94 4.98
C SER A 200 -8.14 -7.84 3.74
N GLY A 201 -6.97 -8.34 3.36
CA GLY A 201 -6.80 -9.31 2.27
C GLY A 201 -7.30 -10.72 2.60
N ALA A 202 -7.44 -11.07 3.89
CA ALA A 202 -7.98 -12.37 4.32
C ALA A 202 -9.52 -12.37 4.41
N VAL A 203 -10.17 -11.21 4.58
CA VAL A 203 -11.63 -11.08 4.72
C VAL A 203 -12.40 -11.74 3.57
N PRO A 204 -12.03 -11.60 2.28
CA PRO A 204 -12.77 -12.22 1.18
C PRO A 204 -12.88 -13.73 1.28
N ARG A 205 -11.87 -14.42 1.81
CA ARG A 205 -11.91 -15.87 2.00
C ARG A 205 -13.02 -16.26 2.97
N PHE A 206 -13.15 -15.58 4.11
CA PHE A 206 -14.24 -15.85 5.07
C PHE A 206 -15.61 -15.75 4.42
N VAL A 207 -15.78 -14.79 3.50
CA VAL A 207 -17.06 -14.60 2.80
C VAL A 207 -17.24 -15.65 1.70
N ALA A 208 -16.22 -15.93 0.91
CA ALA A 208 -16.30 -16.89 -0.20
C ALA A 208 -16.54 -18.31 0.30
N ASP A 209 -15.89 -18.71 1.40
CA ASP A 209 -16.03 -20.03 2.02
C ASP A 209 -17.33 -20.19 2.82
N GLY A 210 -18.08 -19.08 3.05
CA GLY A 210 -19.32 -19.08 3.82
C GLY A 210 -19.13 -19.08 5.34
N GLU A 211 -17.92 -18.80 5.83
CA GLU A 211 -17.66 -18.59 7.26
C GLU A 211 -18.30 -17.27 7.75
N ALA A 212 -18.47 -16.30 6.84
CA ALA A 212 -19.21 -15.07 7.05
C ALA A 212 -20.16 -14.77 5.89
N ALA A 213 -21.32 -14.20 6.17
CA ALA A 213 -22.28 -13.80 5.14
C ALA A 213 -21.88 -12.51 4.43
N LEU A 214 -21.17 -11.65 5.14
CA LEU A 214 -20.75 -10.31 4.74
C LEU A 214 -19.28 -10.09 5.10
N GLY A 215 -18.60 -9.20 4.38
CA GLY A 215 -17.23 -8.82 4.71
C GLY A 215 -16.92 -7.38 4.33
N LEU A 216 -16.32 -6.64 5.25
CA LEU A 216 -15.81 -5.31 5.00
C LEU A 216 -14.37 -5.41 4.51
N THR A 217 -14.13 -5.09 3.23
CA THR A 217 -12.82 -5.26 2.59
C THR A 217 -12.57 -4.18 1.54
N LEU A 218 -11.46 -4.30 0.82
CA LEU A 218 -11.15 -3.46 -0.33
C LEU A 218 -11.80 -4.01 -1.60
N GLU A 219 -12.15 -3.12 -2.51
CA GLU A 219 -12.77 -3.44 -3.79
C GLU A 219 -11.94 -4.45 -4.61
N ASP A 220 -10.64 -4.21 -4.73
CA ASP A 220 -9.72 -5.08 -5.45
C ASP A 220 -9.57 -6.48 -4.82
N ASN A 221 -9.70 -6.57 -3.50
CA ASN A 221 -9.74 -7.85 -2.81
C ASN A 221 -11.00 -8.65 -3.15
N ALA A 222 -12.15 -7.97 -3.19
CA ALA A 222 -13.42 -8.62 -3.54
C ALA A 222 -13.49 -8.99 -5.02
N LEU A 223 -12.97 -8.12 -5.92
CA LEU A 223 -12.93 -8.37 -7.37
C LEU A 223 -12.17 -9.64 -7.73
N GLU A 224 -11.10 -9.96 -7.02
CA GLU A 224 -10.32 -11.18 -7.26
C GLU A 224 -11.18 -12.44 -7.09
N TYR A 225 -12.04 -12.47 -6.08
CA TYR A 225 -12.96 -13.58 -5.83
C TYR A 225 -14.14 -13.60 -6.80
N VAL A 226 -14.66 -12.43 -7.17
CA VAL A 226 -15.69 -12.32 -8.23
C VAL A 226 -15.15 -12.87 -9.55
N ALA A 227 -13.96 -12.45 -9.95
CA ALA A 227 -13.29 -12.92 -11.16
C ALA A 227 -12.97 -14.42 -11.11
N GLY A 228 -12.69 -14.95 -9.93
CA GLY A 228 -12.48 -16.38 -9.68
C GLY A 228 -13.78 -17.22 -9.66
N GLY A 229 -14.94 -16.61 -9.87
CA GLY A 229 -16.25 -17.32 -9.92
C GLY A 229 -16.77 -17.73 -8.54
N ALA A 230 -16.25 -17.16 -7.44
CA ALA A 230 -16.80 -17.39 -6.11
C ALA A 230 -18.26 -16.87 -6.02
N PRO A 231 -19.10 -17.44 -5.16
CA PRO A 231 -20.50 -17.01 -5.00
C PRO A 231 -20.60 -15.72 -4.18
N VAL A 232 -19.97 -14.67 -4.68
CA VAL A 232 -19.87 -13.38 -3.99
C VAL A 232 -20.13 -12.23 -4.94
N LYS A 233 -20.53 -11.09 -4.37
CA LYS A 233 -20.64 -9.83 -5.11
C LYS A 233 -20.22 -8.65 -4.26
N ILE A 234 -19.96 -7.52 -4.92
CA ILE A 234 -19.63 -6.25 -4.28
C ILE A 234 -20.91 -5.42 -4.11
N SER A 235 -21.04 -4.81 -2.94
CA SER A 235 -22.04 -3.79 -2.63
C SER A 235 -21.35 -2.54 -2.10
N TYR A 236 -21.81 -1.37 -2.54
CA TYR A 236 -21.30 -0.08 -2.06
C TYR A 236 -22.24 0.48 -1.01
N ILE A 237 -21.68 1.00 0.08
CA ILE A 237 -22.45 1.63 1.16
C ILE A 237 -22.95 3.00 0.69
N GLU A 238 -24.28 3.19 0.70
CA GLU A 238 -24.94 4.34 0.10
C GLU A 238 -24.77 5.63 0.94
N ASP A 239 -24.69 5.52 2.27
CA ASP A 239 -24.44 6.66 3.18
C ASP A 239 -22.96 7.06 3.27
N GLY A 240 -22.15 6.47 2.48
CA GLY A 240 -20.80 6.91 2.17
C GLY A 240 -19.70 5.90 2.47
N THR A 241 -18.75 5.91 1.60
CA THR A 241 -17.46 5.22 1.72
C THR A 241 -16.33 6.24 1.62
N THR A 242 -15.11 5.79 1.63
CA THR A 242 -13.95 6.64 1.40
C THR A 242 -13.06 6.06 0.33
N THR A 243 -12.29 6.93 -0.28
CA THR A 243 -11.12 6.57 -1.06
C THR A 243 -9.88 7.04 -0.33
N SER A 244 -8.87 6.20 -0.30
CA SER A 244 -7.59 6.54 0.31
C SER A 244 -6.47 6.14 -0.64
N PRO A 245 -5.54 7.05 -0.96
CA PRO A 245 -4.38 6.65 -1.73
C PRO A 245 -3.47 5.78 -0.87
N ASP A 246 -3.03 4.67 -1.46
CA ASP A 246 -1.81 4.01 -1.02
C ASP A 246 -0.62 4.71 -1.65
N GLY A 247 0.48 4.77 -0.95
CA GLY A 247 1.67 5.43 -1.43
C GLY A 247 2.86 4.51 -1.64
N VAL A 248 3.81 5.02 -2.39
CA VAL A 248 5.16 4.50 -2.51
C VAL A 248 6.14 5.58 -2.04
N ALA A 249 7.15 5.20 -1.27
CA ALA A 249 8.09 6.15 -0.70
C ALA A 249 9.49 5.55 -0.58
N MET A 250 10.52 6.37 -0.81
CA MET A 250 11.91 5.99 -0.55
C MET A 250 12.22 6.17 0.94
N LEU A 251 12.84 5.18 1.56
CA LEU A 251 13.32 5.30 2.94
C LEU A 251 14.53 6.22 3.04
N LYS A 252 14.61 6.96 4.13
CA LYS A 252 15.76 7.78 4.46
C LYS A 252 16.97 6.89 4.72
N GLY A 253 18.08 7.16 4.03
CA GLY A 253 19.27 6.32 4.12
C GLY A 253 19.15 4.98 3.38
N ALA A 254 18.24 4.86 2.42
CA ALA A 254 18.10 3.69 1.56
C ALA A 254 19.45 3.19 1.05
N PRO A 255 19.81 1.90 1.23
CA PRO A 255 21.08 1.34 0.77
C PRO A 255 21.27 1.43 -0.75
N ASN A 256 20.18 1.32 -1.52
CA ASN A 256 20.19 1.30 -2.98
C ASN A 256 19.31 2.43 -3.57
N PRO A 257 19.71 3.72 -3.44
CA PRO A 257 18.82 4.84 -3.78
C PRO A 257 18.47 4.93 -5.28
N GLU A 258 19.37 4.57 -6.20
CA GLU A 258 19.06 4.63 -7.63
C GLU A 258 18.11 3.50 -8.07
N PRO A 259 18.27 2.22 -7.66
CA PRO A 259 17.24 1.20 -7.78
C PRO A 259 15.89 1.59 -7.15
N ALA A 260 15.89 2.26 -5.99
CA ALA A 260 14.67 2.74 -5.33
C ALA A 260 13.90 3.76 -6.19
N LYS A 261 14.59 4.77 -6.74
CA LYS A 261 13.99 5.75 -7.66
C LYS A 261 13.44 5.07 -8.92
N ARG A 262 14.17 4.11 -9.48
CA ARG A 262 13.73 3.32 -10.63
C ARG A 262 12.46 2.53 -10.33
N PHE A 263 12.34 1.97 -9.12
CA PHE A 263 11.13 1.28 -8.69
C PHE A 263 9.95 2.24 -8.59
N ILE A 264 10.13 3.42 -7.98
CA ILE A 264 9.07 4.42 -7.83
C ILE A 264 8.61 4.94 -9.20
N ASP A 265 9.53 5.26 -10.11
CA ASP A 265 9.22 5.66 -11.49
C ASP A 265 8.44 4.57 -12.22
N TRP A 266 8.90 3.32 -12.13
CA TRP A 266 8.22 2.17 -12.73
C TRP A 266 6.81 1.97 -12.17
N ALA A 267 6.65 2.03 -10.85
CA ALA A 267 5.36 1.86 -10.18
C ALA A 267 4.31 2.88 -10.65
N LEU A 268 4.75 4.10 -11.01
CA LEU A 268 3.89 5.16 -11.52
C LEU A 268 3.78 5.22 -13.03
N SER A 269 4.57 4.45 -13.77
CA SER A 269 4.47 4.46 -15.23
C SER A 269 3.06 4.07 -15.69
N LYS A 270 2.60 4.65 -16.80
CA LYS A 270 1.26 4.33 -17.36
C LYS A 270 1.09 2.83 -17.57
N LYS A 271 2.10 2.18 -18.15
CA LYS A 271 2.11 0.74 -18.42
C LYS A 271 1.93 -0.11 -17.15
N THR A 272 2.63 0.25 -16.07
CA THR A 272 2.49 -0.45 -14.78
C THR A 272 1.13 -0.22 -14.15
N GLN A 273 0.63 1.00 -14.22
CA GLN A 273 -0.70 1.33 -13.69
C GLN A 273 -1.83 0.64 -14.47
N GLU A 274 -1.74 0.56 -15.79
CA GLU A 274 -2.67 -0.24 -16.62
C GLU A 274 -2.58 -1.73 -16.29
N ALA A 275 -1.37 -2.25 -16.03
CA ALA A 275 -1.20 -3.63 -15.59
C ALA A 275 -1.83 -3.87 -14.22
N LEU A 276 -1.68 -2.97 -13.25
CA LEU A 276 -2.33 -3.07 -11.94
C LEU A 276 -3.85 -3.09 -12.04
N VAL A 277 -4.43 -2.24 -12.89
CA VAL A 277 -5.88 -2.24 -13.14
C VAL A 277 -6.31 -3.58 -13.70
N ARG A 278 -5.63 -4.09 -14.73
CA ARG A 278 -5.99 -5.32 -15.43
C ARG A 278 -5.78 -6.58 -14.58
N GLU A 279 -4.61 -6.67 -13.92
CA GLU A 279 -4.17 -7.90 -13.24
C GLU A 279 -4.65 -7.98 -11.78
N ALA A 280 -4.90 -6.84 -11.15
CA ALA A 280 -5.19 -6.76 -9.72
C ALA A 280 -6.49 -6.02 -9.39
N GLY A 281 -7.21 -5.48 -10.38
CA GLY A 281 -8.42 -4.69 -10.15
C GLY A 281 -8.17 -3.41 -9.33
N ARG A 282 -6.91 -2.95 -9.23
CA ARG A 282 -6.54 -1.75 -8.46
C ARG A 282 -6.87 -0.49 -9.25
N ARG A 283 -7.49 0.48 -8.60
CA ARG A 283 -7.70 1.80 -9.20
C ARG A 283 -6.40 2.58 -9.24
N SER A 284 -6.07 3.11 -10.42
CA SER A 284 -4.94 4.00 -10.61
C SER A 284 -5.20 5.38 -9.98
N VAL A 285 -4.14 6.05 -9.54
CA VAL A 285 -4.17 7.46 -9.18
C VAL A 285 -3.94 8.38 -10.38
N ARG A 286 -3.62 7.83 -11.56
CA ARG A 286 -3.35 8.59 -12.79
C ARG A 286 -4.64 9.01 -13.47
N LYS A 287 -4.66 10.24 -13.98
CA LYS A 287 -5.78 10.82 -14.75
C LYS A 287 -6.00 10.12 -16.10
N ASP A 288 -4.94 9.53 -16.65
CA ASP A 288 -4.89 8.95 -17.99
C ASP A 288 -4.98 7.41 -18.02
N VAL A 289 -5.37 6.80 -16.90
CA VAL A 289 -5.60 5.36 -16.76
C VAL A 289 -7.03 5.12 -16.31
N ALA A 290 -7.77 4.31 -17.06
CA ALA A 290 -9.15 3.98 -16.75
C ALA A 290 -9.28 3.13 -15.47
N ALA A 291 -10.42 3.25 -14.79
CA ALA A 291 -10.77 2.35 -13.68
C ALA A 291 -11.00 0.90 -14.21
N PRO A 292 -10.97 -0.13 -13.34
CA PRO A 292 -11.41 -1.47 -13.71
C PRO A 292 -12.82 -1.46 -14.30
N GLY A 293 -13.07 -2.27 -15.35
CA GLY A 293 -14.30 -2.14 -16.18
C GLY A 293 -15.61 -2.44 -15.46
N ASP A 294 -15.58 -3.29 -14.42
CA ASP A 294 -16.80 -3.81 -13.78
C ASP A 294 -17.12 -3.12 -12.44
N VAL A 295 -16.48 -1.97 -12.14
CA VAL A 295 -16.70 -1.24 -10.89
C VAL A 295 -17.36 0.11 -11.12
N LYS A 296 -18.12 0.59 -10.15
CA LYS A 296 -18.73 1.91 -10.21
C LYS A 296 -17.67 3.00 -10.36
N PRO A 297 -17.84 3.96 -11.28
CA PRO A 297 -16.99 5.15 -11.33
C PRO A 297 -16.97 5.87 -9.98
N LEU A 298 -15.86 6.52 -9.66
CA LEU A 298 -15.75 7.30 -8.40
C LEU A 298 -16.82 8.40 -8.31
N SER A 299 -17.26 8.93 -9.44
CA SER A 299 -18.33 9.94 -9.53
C SER A 299 -19.72 9.45 -9.14
N GLU A 300 -19.94 8.13 -9.12
CA GLU A 300 -21.20 7.50 -8.70
C GLU A 300 -21.18 7.05 -7.23
N LEU A 301 -20.07 7.24 -6.54
CA LEU A 301 -19.93 6.86 -5.15
C LEU A 301 -20.11 8.08 -4.23
N THR A 302 -20.81 7.88 -3.13
CA THR A 302 -20.83 8.86 -2.03
C THR A 302 -19.49 8.79 -1.31
N LEU A 303 -18.56 9.70 -1.63
CA LEU A 303 -17.24 9.76 -1.01
C LEU A 303 -17.27 10.75 0.15
N LEU A 304 -16.97 10.26 1.35
CA LEU A 304 -16.90 11.08 2.56
C LEU A 304 -15.56 11.81 2.62
N LYS A 305 -15.60 13.07 3.04
CA LYS A 305 -14.41 13.79 3.47
C LYS A 305 -14.08 13.33 4.89
N LEU A 306 -13.04 12.53 5.02
CA LEU A 306 -12.63 11.99 6.31
C LEU A 306 -12.20 13.10 7.27
N LYS A 307 -12.54 12.92 8.54
CA LYS A 307 -11.86 13.62 9.63
C LYS A 307 -10.40 13.18 9.67
N SER A 308 -9.50 14.11 9.97
CA SER A 308 -8.11 13.76 10.16
C SER A 308 -7.94 12.85 11.39
N VAL A 309 -6.85 12.11 11.43
CA VAL A 309 -6.53 11.24 12.58
C VAL A 309 -6.38 12.07 13.87
N GLU A 310 -5.84 13.29 13.75
CA GLU A 310 -5.69 14.25 14.85
C GLU A 310 -7.05 14.70 15.38
N GLU A 311 -8.00 15.04 14.49
CA GLU A 311 -9.39 15.39 14.89
C GLU A 311 -10.09 14.24 15.60
N LEU A 312 -9.68 12.99 15.35
CA LEU A 312 -10.20 11.79 15.99
C LEU A 312 -9.42 11.36 17.24
N GLY A 313 -8.42 12.15 17.67
CA GLY A 313 -7.66 11.93 18.89
C GLY A 313 -6.31 11.24 18.71
N GLY A 314 -5.87 11.00 17.47
CA GLY A 314 -4.58 10.38 17.14
C GLY A 314 -4.65 8.86 17.05
N THR A 315 -3.79 8.29 16.22
CA THR A 315 -3.75 6.84 15.91
C THR A 315 -3.71 5.96 17.16
N LYS A 316 -2.85 6.30 18.13
CA LYS A 316 -2.68 5.51 19.36
C LYS A 316 -3.98 5.46 20.18
N ALA A 317 -4.60 6.61 20.44
CA ALA A 317 -5.84 6.68 21.22
C ALA A 317 -7.01 5.99 20.48
N MET A 318 -7.08 6.10 19.16
CA MET A 318 -8.07 5.41 18.34
C MET A 318 -7.92 3.89 18.45
N ILE A 319 -6.70 3.35 18.38
CA ILE A 319 -6.44 1.91 18.50
C ILE A 319 -6.77 1.43 19.93
N GLU A 320 -6.39 2.18 20.96
CA GLU A 320 -6.72 1.84 22.34
C GLU A 320 -8.24 1.80 22.54
N ARG A 321 -8.98 2.79 22.03
CA ARG A 321 -10.42 2.83 22.10
C ARG A 321 -11.10 1.71 21.30
N TRP A 322 -10.53 1.38 20.12
CA TRP A 322 -10.99 0.23 19.35
C TRP A 322 -10.87 -1.07 20.15
N ARG A 323 -9.74 -1.32 20.84
CA ARG A 323 -9.55 -2.49 21.70
C ARG A 323 -10.58 -2.54 22.82
N GLN A 324 -10.84 -1.42 23.47
CA GLN A 324 -11.88 -1.34 24.53
C GLN A 324 -13.27 -1.66 24.00
N VAL A 325 -13.63 -1.14 22.84
CA VAL A 325 -14.96 -1.31 22.24
C VAL A 325 -15.18 -2.72 21.70
N THR A 326 -14.12 -3.38 21.22
CA THR A 326 -14.19 -4.70 20.58
C THR A 326 -13.78 -5.86 21.48
N GLY A 327 -13.11 -5.58 22.60
CA GLY A 327 -12.56 -6.62 23.50
C GLY A 327 -11.34 -7.35 22.91
N GLN A 328 -10.61 -6.73 21.95
CA GLN A 328 -9.45 -7.32 21.27
C GLN A 328 -8.13 -6.96 21.95
#